data_b3cb6a2552e0a1854633facc010ba4cb
#
_entry.id   b3cb6a2552e0a1854633facc010ba4cb
#
_cell.length_a   1.000
_cell.length_b   1.000
_cell.length_c   1.000
_cell.angle_alpha   90.00
_cell.angle_beta   90.00
_cell.angle_gamma   90.00
#
_symmetry.space_group_name_H-M   'P 1'
#
loop_
_entity.id
_entity.type
_entity.pdbx_description
1 polymer ?
#
loop_
_entity_poly.entity_id
_entity_poly.type
_entity_poly.pdbx_seq_one_letter_code
_entity_poly.pdbx_strand_id
1 'polypeptide(L)'
;MKKIKTSLVNACMAGGLAGAMTFTPAADACTRLVYLGANNLNMTARSMDWSEEIGTNLWILPRGMERNGAAGPNSVKWTAKYGSVIATAYDISTTDGMNEAGLVANVLWLAESQYPEYDGKTPGLAISAWAQYVLDQFGTVDEAVKHLQSEPFTLVTDKVPGQDRLATLHLSISDASGDSAIIEYLDGKQIIHHGREFQVMTNSPSFKQQLALNAYWKDIGGTVMLPGTNRAADRFARAAFYVNAIPRSEDTREATASVFSVIRNASVPYGISTPNQPNIASTRWRTVADQKNLTYFFDSALTPNVFWVNFSKVDFSKETGKVRKLDLGPDQRNTYSGPANDSFVETKPFKFLGL
;
A
#
# COMPACT_ATOMS: atom_id res chain seq x y z
N MET A 1 31.09 -3.41 -83.96
CA MET A 1 31.18 -4.03 -82.60
C MET A 1 31.09 -2.91 -81.55
N LYS A 2 29.91 -2.66 -80.96
CA LYS A 2 29.68 -1.63 -79.94
C LYS A 2 29.56 -2.32 -78.58
N LYS A 3 30.43 -1.93 -77.66
CA LYS A 3 30.37 -2.38 -76.24
C LYS A 3 29.31 -1.59 -75.47
N ILE A 4 28.34 -2.27 -74.90
CA ILE A 4 27.35 -1.72 -74.02
C ILE A 4 27.95 -1.80 -72.59
N LYS A 5 28.07 -0.65 -71.93
CA LYS A 5 28.42 -0.54 -70.52
C LYS A 5 27.13 -0.51 -69.73
N THR A 6 26.90 -1.54 -68.90
CA THR A 6 25.83 -1.57 -67.93
C THR A 6 26.34 -0.96 -66.61
N SER A 7 25.74 0.15 -66.19
CA SER A 7 25.99 0.76 -64.87
C SER A 7 25.01 0.22 -63.89
N LEU A 8 25.47 -0.49 -62.85
CA LEU A 8 24.68 -0.86 -61.67
C LEU A 8 24.73 0.31 -60.69
N VAL A 9 23.57 0.89 -60.44
CA VAL A 9 23.37 1.84 -59.33
C VAL A 9 22.96 1.04 -58.09
N ASN A 10 23.85 0.91 -57.11
CA ASN A 10 23.53 0.40 -55.77
C ASN A 10 22.85 1.51 -54.95
N ALA A 11 21.55 1.40 -54.77
CA ALA A 11 20.83 2.20 -53.79
C ALA A 11 20.94 1.53 -52.40
N CYS A 12 21.80 2.03 -51.56
CA CYS A 12 21.82 1.69 -50.14
C CYS A 12 20.62 2.37 -49.46
N MET A 13 19.55 1.61 -49.18
CA MET A 13 18.54 2.04 -48.20
C MET A 13 19.11 1.88 -46.78
N ALA A 14 19.53 2.97 -46.18
CA ALA A 14 19.78 3.06 -44.74
C ALA A 14 18.42 3.12 -44.03
N GLY A 15 17.88 1.96 -43.66
CA GLY A 15 16.74 1.88 -42.78
C GLY A 15 17.16 2.24 -41.35
N GLY A 16 16.88 3.48 -40.94
CA GLY A 16 17.03 3.88 -39.54
C GLY A 16 16.01 3.17 -38.69
N LEU A 17 16.42 2.15 -37.93
CA LEU A 17 15.65 1.66 -36.77
C LEU A 17 15.69 2.76 -35.71
N ALA A 18 14.68 3.62 -35.70
CA ALA A 18 14.37 4.40 -34.51
C ALA A 18 13.88 3.42 -33.42
N GLY A 19 14.78 2.99 -32.59
CA GLY A 19 14.45 2.23 -31.38
C GLY A 19 13.58 3.12 -30.52
N ALA A 20 12.27 2.84 -30.46
CA ALA A 20 11.40 3.40 -29.45
C ALA A 20 11.96 2.94 -28.09
N MET A 21 12.67 3.83 -27.40
CA MET A 21 12.93 3.64 -25.98
C MET A 21 11.57 3.67 -25.27
N THR A 22 10.98 2.49 -25.07
CA THR A 22 9.86 2.35 -24.15
C THR A 22 10.43 2.65 -22.76
N PHE A 23 10.24 3.86 -22.30
CA PHE A 23 10.37 4.16 -20.87
C PHE A 23 9.33 3.28 -20.16
N THR A 24 9.76 2.14 -19.65
CA THR A 24 8.96 1.45 -18.65
C THR A 24 8.89 2.39 -17.45
N PRO A 25 7.72 2.86 -17.05
CA PRO A 25 7.61 3.68 -15.84
C PRO A 25 8.28 2.93 -14.71
N ALA A 26 9.01 3.67 -13.86
CA ALA A 26 9.62 3.10 -12.66
C ALA A 26 8.51 2.35 -11.92
N ALA A 27 8.66 1.04 -11.76
CA ALA A 27 7.66 0.23 -11.12
C ALA A 27 7.62 0.63 -9.64
N ASP A 28 6.57 1.34 -9.24
CA ASP A 28 6.30 1.59 -7.83
C ASP A 28 6.18 0.25 -7.13
N ALA A 29 6.87 0.09 -6.03
CA ALA A 29 7.03 -1.18 -5.37
C ALA A 29 6.51 -1.09 -3.93
N CYS A 30 5.48 -1.86 -3.57
CA CYS A 30 4.99 -1.98 -2.20
C CYS A 30 4.71 -3.45 -1.91
N THR A 31 4.77 -3.84 -0.65
CA THR A 31 4.40 -5.20 -0.23
C THR A 31 3.53 -5.11 1.01
N ARG A 32 2.46 -5.89 1.04
CA ARG A 32 1.63 -6.14 2.22
C ARG A 32 1.59 -7.63 2.49
N LEU A 33 1.66 -8.03 3.76
CA LEU A 33 1.46 -9.41 4.19
C LEU A 33 0.64 -9.48 5.49
N VAL A 34 -0.06 -10.61 5.69
CA VAL A 34 -0.78 -10.96 6.93
C VAL A 34 -0.12 -12.20 7.50
N TYR A 35 0.37 -12.10 8.71
CA TYR A 35 0.85 -13.20 9.52
C TYR A 35 -0.28 -13.74 10.39
N LEU A 36 -0.49 -15.06 10.35
CA LEU A 36 -1.48 -15.77 11.14
C LEU A 36 -0.77 -16.55 12.26
N GLY A 37 -0.60 -15.91 13.40
CA GLY A 37 0.07 -16.49 14.57
C GLY A 37 -0.82 -17.43 15.38
N ALA A 38 -0.23 -18.05 16.41
CA ALA A 38 -0.98 -18.87 17.35
C ALA A 38 -1.90 -17.98 18.23
N ASN A 39 -2.98 -18.56 18.77
CA ASN A 39 -3.93 -17.87 19.64
C ASN A 39 -4.46 -16.55 19.07
N ASN A 40 -4.69 -16.50 17.75
CA ASN A 40 -5.11 -15.31 17.01
C ASN A 40 -4.17 -14.10 17.17
N LEU A 41 -2.88 -14.34 17.37
CA LEU A 41 -1.88 -13.29 17.30
C LEU A 41 -1.61 -12.94 15.83
N ASN A 42 -2.57 -12.26 15.21
CA ASN A 42 -2.51 -11.88 13.81
C ASN A 42 -1.87 -10.50 13.67
N MET A 43 -1.01 -10.37 12.65
CA MET A 43 -0.30 -9.13 12.37
C MET A 43 -0.33 -8.84 10.88
N THR A 44 -0.51 -7.57 10.53
CA THR A 44 -0.35 -7.11 9.15
C THR A 44 0.89 -6.26 9.03
N ALA A 45 1.74 -6.57 8.06
CA ALA A 45 2.92 -5.78 7.76
C ALA A 45 2.86 -5.21 6.34
N ARG A 46 3.47 -4.05 6.17
CA ARG A 46 3.55 -3.38 4.87
C ARG A 46 4.89 -2.66 4.70
N SER A 47 5.43 -2.63 3.45
CA SER A 47 6.48 -1.72 3.02
C SER A 47 5.92 -0.65 2.08
N MET A 48 6.29 0.61 2.30
CA MET A 48 6.06 1.71 1.38
C MET A 48 7.31 1.91 0.54
N ASP A 49 7.19 1.63 -0.72
CA ASP A 49 8.28 1.79 -1.67
C ASP A 49 7.91 2.86 -2.69
N TRP A 50 8.72 3.91 -2.75
CA TRP A 50 8.47 5.07 -3.61
C TRP A 50 9.77 5.67 -4.13
N SER A 51 9.74 6.24 -5.33
CA SER A 51 10.94 6.80 -5.97
C SER A 51 11.39 8.13 -5.35
N GLU A 52 10.47 8.88 -4.77
CA GLU A 52 10.69 10.22 -4.27
C GLU A 52 10.34 10.33 -2.78
N GLU A 53 10.62 11.49 -2.17
CA GLU A 53 10.12 11.86 -0.84
C GLU A 53 8.58 11.89 -0.88
N ILE A 54 7.95 11.14 0.02
CA ILE A 54 6.49 11.03 0.07
C ILE A 54 5.87 11.84 1.22
N GLY A 55 6.67 12.52 2.02
CA GLY A 55 6.19 13.39 3.10
C GLY A 55 5.31 12.66 4.11
N THR A 56 5.67 11.42 4.46
CA THR A 56 4.88 10.62 5.40
C THR A 56 4.96 11.16 6.81
N ASN A 57 3.80 11.27 7.45
CA ASN A 57 3.66 11.50 8.88
C ASN A 57 2.66 10.50 9.47
N LEU A 58 2.72 10.31 10.80
CA LEU A 58 1.71 9.53 11.49
C LEU A 58 0.66 10.45 12.10
N TRP A 59 -0.60 9.98 12.06
CA TRP A 59 -1.72 10.72 12.61
C TRP A 59 -2.56 9.84 13.53
N ILE A 60 -3.03 10.43 14.64
CA ILE A 60 -4.08 9.89 15.49
C ILE A 60 -5.35 10.65 15.16
N LEU A 61 -6.39 9.91 14.77
CA LEU A 61 -7.68 10.44 14.36
C LEU A 61 -8.77 9.85 15.27
N PRO A 62 -9.51 10.68 16.05
CA PRO A 62 -10.54 10.18 16.97
C PRO A 62 -11.85 9.84 16.25
N ARG A 63 -12.75 9.16 16.94
CA ARG A 63 -14.15 8.95 16.54
C ARG A 63 -14.91 10.26 16.40
N GLY A 64 -16.03 10.22 15.69
CA GLY A 64 -16.95 11.35 15.57
C GLY A 64 -16.51 12.45 14.62
N MET A 65 -15.37 12.28 13.93
CA MET A 65 -14.94 13.23 12.91
C MET A 65 -15.88 13.19 11.70
N GLU A 66 -16.43 14.34 11.34
CA GLU A 66 -17.15 14.52 10.08
C GLU A 66 -16.18 14.54 8.91
N ARG A 67 -16.46 13.72 7.90
CA ARG A 67 -15.61 13.53 6.72
C ARG A 67 -16.36 13.84 5.43
N ASN A 68 -15.59 14.24 4.43
CA ASN A 68 -16.04 14.42 3.06
C ASN A 68 -15.11 13.66 2.13
N GLY A 69 -15.68 12.94 1.17
CA GLY A 69 -14.95 12.08 0.22
C GLY A 69 -14.13 12.82 -0.84
N ALA A 70 -14.08 14.14 -0.81
CA ALA A 70 -13.26 15.00 -1.68
C ALA A 70 -13.44 14.75 -3.20
N ALA A 71 -14.63 14.32 -3.64
CA ALA A 71 -14.96 14.06 -5.05
C ALA A 71 -15.94 15.12 -5.62
N GLY A 72 -15.79 16.37 -5.23
CA GLY A 72 -16.63 17.47 -5.65
C GLY A 72 -17.97 17.55 -4.91
N PRO A 73 -19.03 18.18 -5.49
CA PRO A 73 -20.27 18.47 -4.79
C PRO A 73 -21.05 17.24 -4.31
N ASN A 74 -21.01 16.14 -5.08
CA ASN A 74 -21.65 14.87 -4.73
C ASN A 74 -20.68 13.88 -4.10
N SER A 75 -19.87 14.34 -3.15
CA SER A 75 -18.98 13.46 -2.38
C SER A 75 -19.73 12.66 -1.34
N VAL A 76 -19.27 11.44 -1.09
CA VAL A 76 -19.65 10.67 0.11
C VAL A 76 -19.37 11.50 1.36
N LYS A 77 -20.31 11.52 2.29
CA LYS A 77 -20.12 12.13 3.62
C LYS A 77 -20.33 11.06 4.67
N TRP A 78 -19.47 11.05 5.69
CA TRP A 78 -19.60 10.11 6.79
C TRP A 78 -19.08 10.70 8.09
N THR A 79 -19.49 10.09 9.19
CA THR A 79 -18.93 10.32 10.52
C THR A 79 -18.08 9.12 10.90
N ALA A 80 -16.87 9.33 11.36
CA ALA A 80 -15.97 8.26 11.80
C ALA A 80 -16.57 7.51 12.99
N LYS A 81 -16.83 6.22 12.84
CA LYS A 81 -17.29 5.32 13.91
C LYS A 81 -16.13 4.85 14.78
N TYR A 82 -14.96 4.69 14.18
CA TYR A 82 -13.74 4.23 14.82
C TYR A 82 -12.65 5.30 14.74
N GLY A 83 -11.85 5.40 15.81
CA GLY A 83 -10.60 6.12 15.78
C GLY A 83 -9.49 5.27 15.18
N SER A 84 -8.46 5.91 14.66
CA SER A 84 -7.37 5.22 13.96
C SER A 84 -6.01 5.88 14.16
N VAL A 85 -4.95 5.08 14.00
CA VAL A 85 -3.58 5.54 13.77
C VAL A 85 -3.24 5.24 12.32
N ILE A 86 -2.78 6.25 11.59
CA ILE A 86 -2.53 6.13 10.16
C ILE A 86 -1.19 6.71 9.76
N ALA A 87 -0.66 6.23 8.63
CA ALA A 87 0.43 6.85 7.89
C ALA A 87 -0.10 7.48 6.60
N THR A 88 0.37 8.70 6.32
CA THR A 88 -0.07 9.47 5.16
C THR A 88 0.96 9.48 4.03
N ALA A 89 0.50 9.81 2.82
CA ALA A 89 1.34 10.33 1.75
C ALA A 89 1.03 11.81 1.58
N TYR A 90 2.09 12.65 1.58
CA TYR A 90 2.03 14.10 1.37
C TYR A 90 1.09 14.84 2.33
N ASP A 91 0.69 14.24 3.44
CA ASP A 91 -0.38 14.72 4.34
C ASP A 91 -1.71 15.05 3.61
N ILE A 92 -2.04 14.33 2.55
CA ILE A 92 -3.28 14.48 1.76
C ILE A 92 -3.97 13.16 1.45
N SER A 93 -3.37 12.03 1.80
CA SER A 93 -3.91 10.68 1.55
C SER A 93 -3.55 9.74 2.68
N THR A 94 -4.51 8.92 3.12
CA THR A 94 -4.24 7.79 4.01
C THR A 94 -3.76 6.61 3.17
N THR A 95 -2.55 6.13 3.44
CA THR A 95 -1.94 5.02 2.68
C THR A 95 -1.84 3.72 3.48
N ASP A 96 -1.84 3.83 4.80
CA ASP A 96 -1.71 2.72 5.74
C ASP A 96 -2.33 3.12 7.07
N GLY A 97 -2.84 2.17 7.83
CA GLY A 97 -3.32 2.43 9.17
C GLY A 97 -4.06 1.26 9.79
N MET A 98 -4.28 1.39 11.10
CA MET A 98 -5.10 0.49 11.90
C MET A 98 -6.10 1.30 12.70
N ASN A 99 -7.35 0.83 12.79
CA ASN A 99 -8.34 1.41 13.68
C ASN A 99 -8.37 0.71 15.05
N GLU A 100 -9.10 1.30 15.98
CA GLU A 100 -9.20 0.80 17.38
C GLU A 100 -9.93 -0.55 17.52
N ALA A 101 -10.58 -1.06 16.45
CA ALA A 101 -11.12 -2.41 16.39
C ALA A 101 -10.10 -3.45 15.88
N GLY A 102 -8.91 -3.01 15.44
CA GLY A 102 -7.88 -3.87 14.87
C GLY A 102 -8.04 -4.14 13.37
N LEU A 103 -8.92 -3.40 12.69
CA LEU A 103 -8.98 -3.42 11.22
C LEU A 103 -7.81 -2.61 10.67
N VAL A 104 -7.07 -3.21 9.73
CA VAL A 104 -5.96 -2.58 8.99
C VAL A 104 -6.39 -2.35 7.55
N ALA A 105 -6.05 -1.20 7.00
CA ALA A 105 -6.26 -0.87 5.60
C ALA A 105 -4.98 -0.32 4.97
N ASN A 106 -4.62 -0.82 3.78
CA ASN A 106 -3.43 -0.44 3.04
C ASN A 106 -3.78 -0.20 1.58
N VAL A 107 -3.34 0.90 1.00
CA VAL A 107 -3.38 1.10 -0.45
C VAL A 107 -1.99 0.95 -1.05
N LEU A 108 -1.90 0.21 -2.15
CA LEU A 108 -0.68 -0.03 -2.90
C LEU A 108 -0.91 0.34 -4.36
N TRP A 109 0.17 0.62 -5.08
CA TRP A 109 0.10 0.92 -6.51
C TRP A 109 -0.23 -0.32 -7.33
N LEU A 110 -1.19 -0.20 -8.26
CA LEU A 110 -1.52 -1.20 -9.27
C LEU A 110 -1.70 -0.49 -10.62
N ALA A 111 -0.76 -0.66 -11.54
CA ALA A 111 -0.80 0.04 -12.82
C ALA A 111 -2.04 -0.32 -13.67
N GLU A 112 -2.57 -1.52 -13.49
CA GLU A 112 -3.74 -2.04 -14.19
C GLU A 112 -5.07 -1.49 -13.65
N SER A 113 -5.08 -0.74 -12.53
CA SER A 113 -6.31 -0.19 -11.97
C SER A 113 -6.98 0.78 -12.92
N GLN A 114 -8.25 0.50 -13.23
CA GLN A 114 -9.14 1.32 -14.05
C GLN A 114 -10.46 1.45 -13.31
N TYR A 115 -10.73 2.66 -12.82
CA TYR A 115 -11.96 2.95 -12.08
C TYR A 115 -13.11 3.24 -13.04
N PRO A 116 -14.39 3.05 -12.60
CA PRO A 116 -15.54 3.52 -13.35
C PRO A 116 -15.45 5.03 -13.62
N GLU A 117 -15.98 5.48 -14.74
CA GLU A 117 -16.10 6.90 -15.02
C GLU A 117 -17.04 7.57 -14.00
N TYR A 118 -16.56 8.64 -13.40
CA TYR A 118 -17.37 9.41 -12.43
C TYR A 118 -18.29 10.39 -13.15
N ASP A 119 -19.59 10.11 -13.13
CA ASP A 119 -20.63 10.91 -13.79
C ASP A 119 -21.30 11.94 -12.86
N GLY A 120 -20.90 12.01 -11.60
CA GLY A 120 -21.48 12.90 -10.58
C GLY A 120 -22.85 12.50 -10.05
N LYS A 121 -23.46 11.38 -10.51
CA LYS A 121 -24.78 10.90 -10.05
C LYS A 121 -24.65 9.98 -8.85
N THR A 122 -23.80 8.98 -8.94
CA THR A 122 -23.40 8.18 -7.77
C THR A 122 -22.47 9.01 -6.90
N PRO A 123 -22.60 8.97 -5.55
CA PRO A 123 -21.66 9.68 -4.69
C PRO A 123 -20.20 9.30 -4.98
N GLY A 124 -19.31 10.28 -5.04
CA GLY A 124 -17.90 10.06 -5.31
C GLY A 124 -17.07 9.94 -4.02
N LEU A 125 -16.03 9.10 -4.05
CA LEU A 125 -15.03 8.99 -3.02
C LEU A 125 -13.64 9.13 -3.66
N ALA A 126 -12.89 10.18 -3.30
CA ALA A 126 -11.53 10.33 -3.77
C ALA A 126 -10.65 9.17 -3.30
N ILE A 127 -9.78 8.71 -4.16
CA ILE A 127 -8.87 7.59 -3.88
C ILE A 127 -7.96 7.87 -2.68
N SER A 128 -7.64 9.13 -2.41
CA SER A 128 -6.89 9.59 -1.25
C SER A 128 -7.58 9.32 0.09
N ALA A 129 -8.92 9.24 0.08
CA ALA A 129 -9.76 8.99 1.25
C ALA A 129 -10.21 7.52 1.38
N TRP A 130 -9.88 6.66 0.40
CA TRP A 130 -10.43 5.31 0.36
C TRP A 130 -10.07 4.45 1.57
N ALA A 131 -8.79 4.36 1.92
CA ALA A 131 -8.36 3.62 3.11
C ALA A 131 -8.96 4.23 4.40
N GLN A 132 -9.03 5.56 4.51
CA GLN A 132 -9.62 6.21 5.67
C GLN A 132 -11.10 5.93 5.82
N TYR A 133 -11.86 5.94 4.72
CA TYR A 133 -13.27 5.57 4.75
C TYR A 133 -13.50 4.20 5.37
N VAL A 134 -12.67 3.22 4.96
CA VAL A 134 -12.76 1.85 5.49
C VAL A 134 -12.39 1.80 6.97
N LEU A 135 -11.29 2.44 7.37
CA LEU A 135 -10.86 2.52 8.77
C LEU A 135 -11.89 3.21 9.66
N ASP A 136 -12.54 4.25 9.16
CA ASP A 136 -13.55 5.02 9.90
C ASP A 136 -14.87 4.26 10.09
N GLN A 137 -15.25 3.38 9.15
CA GLN A 137 -16.62 2.85 9.07
C GLN A 137 -16.77 1.41 9.56
N PHE A 138 -15.73 0.58 9.49
CA PHE A 138 -15.84 -0.86 9.73
C PHE A 138 -14.88 -1.35 10.80
N GLY A 139 -15.34 -2.34 11.59
CA GLY A 139 -14.54 -3.03 12.59
C GLY A 139 -13.95 -4.34 12.08
N THR A 140 -14.56 -4.94 11.05
CA THR A 140 -14.15 -6.24 10.49
C THR A 140 -14.07 -6.22 8.97
N VAL A 141 -13.32 -7.18 8.41
CA VAL A 141 -13.22 -7.38 6.96
C VAL A 141 -14.58 -7.74 6.37
N ASP A 142 -15.32 -8.64 7.02
CA ASP A 142 -16.64 -9.09 6.54
C ASP A 142 -17.65 -7.94 6.44
N GLU A 143 -17.70 -7.04 7.42
CA GLU A 143 -18.53 -5.82 7.36
C GLU A 143 -18.14 -4.92 6.18
N ALA A 144 -16.84 -4.69 6.00
CA ALA A 144 -16.34 -3.85 4.92
C ALA A 144 -16.64 -4.46 3.55
N VAL A 145 -16.38 -5.76 3.36
CA VAL A 145 -16.63 -6.48 2.11
C VAL A 145 -18.13 -6.44 1.75
N LYS A 146 -19.02 -6.76 2.69
CA LYS A 146 -20.47 -6.69 2.45
C LYS A 146 -20.94 -5.32 2.00
N HIS A 147 -20.39 -4.27 2.61
CA HIS A 147 -20.72 -2.91 2.23
C HIS A 147 -20.17 -2.55 0.84
N LEU A 148 -18.89 -2.83 0.59
CA LEU A 148 -18.22 -2.50 -0.68
C LEU A 148 -18.81 -3.25 -1.87
N GLN A 149 -19.30 -4.49 -1.67
CA GLN A 149 -20.01 -5.26 -2.72
C GLN A 149 -21.26 -4.57 -3.25
N SER A 150 -21.87 -3.67 -2.48
CA SER A 150 -23.02 -2.88 -2.95
C SER A 150 -22.63 -1.69 -3.83
N GLU A 151 -21.31 -1.46 -4.06
CA GLU A 151 -20.77 -0.33 -4.83
C GLU A 151 -21.38 1.02 -4.41
N PRO A 152 -21.29 1.41 -3.12
CA PRO A 152 -22.01 2.55 -2.55
C PRO A 152 -21.52 3.91 -3.06
N PHE A 153 -20.39 3.92 -3.75
CA PHE A 153 -19.76 5.12 -4.33
C PHE A 153 -18.94 4.76 -5.57
N THR A 154 -18.63 5.77 -6.36
CA THR A 154 -17.63 5.69 -7.43
C THR A 154 -16.29 6.22 -6.90
N LEU A 155 -15.20 5.43 -7.06
CA LEU A 155 -13.85 5.92 -6.76
C LEU A 155 -13.42 6.93 -7.80
N VAL A 156 -12.90 8.07 -7.32
CA VAL A 156 -12.40 9.17 -8.15
C VAL A 156 -10.91 9.32 -7.92
N THR A 157 -10.12 9.16 -8.98
CA THR A 157 -8.68 9.34 -8.92
C THR A 157 -8.28 10.77 -9.29
N ASP A 158 -7.10 11.18 -8.85
CA ASP A 158 -6.48 12.45 -9.17
C ASP A 158 -4.98 12.23 -9.45
N LYS A 159 -4.30 13.27 -9.91
CA LYS A 159 -2.87 13.24 -10.20
C LYS A 159 -2.04 13.05 -8.94
N VAL A 160 -1.00 12.25 -9.05
CA VAL A 160 0.03 12.18 -8.01
C VAL A 160 0.72 13.53 -7.87
N PRO A 161 0.90 14.08 -6.66
CA PRO A 161 1.57 15.35 -6.47
C PRO A 161 2.93 15.43 -7.17
N GLY A 162 3.12 16.49 -7.96
CA GLY A 162 4.35 16.69 -8.72
C GLY A 162 4.54 15.81 -9.96
N GLN A 163 3.57 14.97 -10.32
CA GLN A 163 3.64 14.07 -11.47
C GLN A 163 2.44 14.26 -12.42
N ASP A 164 2.65 14.00 -13.69
CA ASP A 164 1.57 14.06 -14.70
C ASP A 164 0.96 12.67 -14.97
N ARG A 165 0.68 11.94 -13.89
CA ARG A 165 -0.01 10.65 -13.95
C ARG A 165 -1.07 10.55 -12.87
N LEU A 166 -2.15 9.84 -13.17
CA LEU A 166 -3.18 9.54 -12.19
C LEU A 166 -2.69 8.49 -11.18
N ALA A 167 -3.18 8.59 -9.96
CA ALA A 167 -2.96 7.55 -8.97
C ALA A 167 -3.81 6.31 -9.31
N THR A 168 -3.17 5.16 -9.42
CA THR A 168 -3.81 3.87 -9.68
C THR A 168 -3.48 2.92 -8.54
N LEU A 169 -4.46 2.66 -7.69
CA LEU A 169 -4.27 1.93 -6.44
C LEU A 169 -5.22 0.73 -6.36
N HIS A 170 -4.85 -0.25 -5.57
CA HIS A 170 -5.73 -1.27 -5.03
C HIS A 170 -5.66 -1.26 -3.51
N LEU A 171 -6.72 -1.73 -2.87
CA LEU A 171 -6.87 -1.73 -1.42
C LEU A 171 -6.76 -3.15 -0.88
N SER A 172 -6.04 -3.31 0.23
CA SER A 172 -6.15 -4.50 1.07
C SER A 172 -6.64 -4.14 2.46
N ILE A 173 -7.42 -5.03 3.03
CA ILE A 173 -7.89 -4.95 4.41
C ILE A 173 -7.66 -6.29 5.12
N SER A 174 -7.46 -6.21 6.43
CA SER A 174 -7.35 -7.38 7.31
C SER A 174 -7.78 -7.03 8.71
N ASP A 175 -8.23 -7.99 9.50
CA ASP A 175 -8.70 -7.75 10.86
C ASP A 175 -8.08 -8.69 11.90
N ALA A 176 -8.44 -8.47 13.17
CA ALA A 176 -7.91 -9.24 14.30
C ALA A 176 -8.26 -10.75 14.23
N SER A 177 -9.27 -11.16 13.47
CA SER A 177 -9.58 -12.57 13.26
C SER A 177 -8.61 -13.25 12.28
N GLY A 178 -7.80 -12.46 11.56
CA GLY A 178 -6.95 -12.91 10.47
C GLY A 178 -7.67 -13.01 9.12
N ASP A 179 -8.90 -12.52 9.05
CA ASP A 179 -9.59 -12.38 7.78
C ASP A 179 -8.95 -11.30 6.90
N SER A 180 -9.06 -11.43 5.60
CA SER A 180 -8.36 -10.59 4.64
C SER A 180 -9.15 -10.41 3.35
N ALA A 181 -9.13 -9.20 2.80
CA ALA A 181 -9.63 -8.97 1.46
C ALA A 181 -8.71 -8.05 0.67
N ILE A 182 -8.71 -8.25 -0.66
CA ILE A 182 -8.01 -7.42 -1.64
C ILE A 182 -9.04 -6.94 -2.65
N ILE A 183 -9.11 -5.63 -2.84
CA ILE A 183 -10.08 -4.97 -3.69
C ILE A 183 -9.35 -4.28 -4.83
N GLU A 184 -9.62 -4.71 -6.06
CA GLU A 184 -9.08 -4.17 -7.30
C GLU A 184 -10.20 -3.59 -8.16
N TYR A 185 -9.84 -2.65 -9.04
CA TYR A 185 -10.71 -2.19 -10.11
C TYR A 185 -10.01 -2.46 -11.44
N LEU A 186 -10.55 -3.40 -12.22
CA LEU A 186 -10.00 -3.81 -13.53
C LEU A 186 -11.11 -3.62 -14.59
N ASP A 187 -10.76 -2.95 -15.69
CA ASP A 187 -11.72 -2.64 -16.76
C ASP A 187 -13.00 -1.94 -16.23
N GLY A 188 -12.84 -1.04 -15.28
CA GLY A 188 -13.95 -0.32 -14.66
C GLY A 188 -14.84 -1.13 -13.72
N LYS A 189 -14.42 -2.36 -13.35
CA LYS A 189 -15.20 -3.27 -12.49
C LYS A 189 -14.49 -3.53 -11.18
N GLN A 190 -15.23 -3.50 -10.09
CA GLN A 190 -14.73 -3.91 -8.79
C GLN A 190 -14.57 -5.44 -8.74
N ILE A 191 -13.42 -5.89 -8.24
CA ILE A 191 -13.12 -7.29 -7.98
C ILE A 191 -12.67 -7.40 -6.53
N ILE A 192 -13.35 -8.23 -5.74
CA ILE A 192 -13.03 -8.46 -4.33
C ILE A 192 -12.57 -9.92 -4.17
N HIS A 193 -11.34 -10.08 -3.71
CA HIS A 193 -10.80 -11.35 -3.26
C HIS A 193 -10.88 -11.39 -1.75
N HIS A 194 -11.72 -12.27 -1.18
CA HIS A 194 -12.00 -12.31 0.25
C HIS A 194 -11.72 -13.71 0.81
N GLY A 195 -10.87 -13.78 1.82
CA GLY A 195 -10.52 -15.01 2.55
C GLY A 195 -9.18 -14.91 3.26
N ARG A 196 -9.01 -15.73 4.30
CA ARG A 196 -7.78 -15.78 5.11
C ARG A 196 -6.55 -16.23 4.34
N GLU A 197 -6.72 -16.91 3.22
CA GLU A 197 -5.65 -17.37 2.32
C GLU A 197 -5.01 -16.22 1.53
N PHE A 198 -5.66 -15.09 1.41
CA PHE A 198 -5.15 -13.93 0.66
C PHE A 198 -4.24 -13.07 1.54
N GLN A 199 -3.12 -13.68 1.98
CA GLN A 199 -2.20 -13.07 2.94
C GLN A 199 -1.23 -12.05 2.34
N VAL A 200 -0.98 -12.07 1.04
CA VAL A 200 0.04 -11.23 0.40
C VAL A 200 -0.56 -10.42 -0.73
N MET A 201 -0.18 -9.15 -0.80
CA MET A 201 -0.46 -8.26 -1.92
C MET A 201 0.80 -7.45 -2.24
N THR A 202 1.12 -7.31 -3.53
CA THR A 202 2.20 -6.44 -4.00
C THR A 202 1.64 -5.48 -5.04
N ASN A 203 2.36 -5.21 -6.12
CA ASN A 203 1.92 -4.32 -7.20
C ASN A 203 1.50 -5.13 -8.43
N SER A 204 1.74 -4.60 -9.64
CA SER A 204 1.48 -5.29 -10.91
C SER A 204 2.20 -6.66 -11.02
N PRO A 205 1.59 -7.64 -11.67
CA PRO A 205 0.27 -7.58 -12.32
C PRO A 205 -0.90 -7.75 -11.32
N SER A 206 -2.15 -7.81 -11.85
CA SER A 206 -3.36 -8.00 -11.04
C SER A 206 -3.25 -9.20 -10.10
N PHE A 207 -4.02 -9.21 -9.02
CA PHE A 207 -3.91 -10.20 -7.95
C PHE A 207 -4.10 -11.64 -8.46
N LYS A 208 -5.06 -11.87 -9.36
CA LYS A 208 -5.25 -13.17 -9.99
C LYS A 208 -4.01 -13.66 -10.75
N GLN A 209 -3.34 -12.77 -11.46
CA GLN A 209 -2.10 -13.08 -12.17
C GLN A 209 -0.93 -13.32 -11.20
N GLN A 210 -0.86 -12.56 -10.09
CA GLN A 210 0.11 -12.82 -9.01
C GLN A 210 -0.05 -14.22 -8.42
N LEU A 211 -1.29 -14.66 -8.18
CA LEU A 211 -1.54 -16.02 -7.69
C LEU A 211 -1.07 -17.09 -8.68
N ALA A 212 -1.28 -16.88 -9.98
CA ALA A 212 -0.81 -17.80 -11.03
C ALA A 212 0.72 -17.88 -11.08
N LEU A 213 1.42 -16.72 -11.01
CA LEU A 213 2.88 -16.69 -10.96
C LEU A 213 3.42 -17.34 -9.69
N ASN A 214 2.76 -17.12 -8.55
CA ASN A 214 3.17 -17.71 -7.28
C ASN A 214 2.98 -19.23 -7.24
N ALA A 215 2.01 -19.78 -7.99
CA ALA A 215 1.82 -21.22 -8.11
C ALA A 215 3.07 -21.92 -8.66
N TYR A 216 3.70 -21.34 -9.68
CA TYR A 216 4.98 -21.84 -10.22
C TYR A 216 6.09 -21.89 -9.15
N TRP A 217 6.22 -20.83 -8.34
CA TRP A 217 7.23 -20.79 -7.27
C TRP A 217 6.93 -21.75 -6.12
N LYS A 218 5.65 -22.01 -5.84
CA LYS A 218 5.24 -23.02 -4.86
C LYS A 218 5.67 -24.43 -5.29
N ASP A 219 5.56 -24.76 -6.57
CA ASP A 219 5.96 -26.07 -7.11
C ASP A 219 7.48 -26.27 -7.04
N ILE A 220 8.27 -25.23 -7.26
CA ILE A 220 9.75 -25.29 -7.08
C ILE A 220 10.10 -25.51 -5.60
N GLY A 221 9.38 -24.88 -4.69
CA GLY A 221 9.62 -24.90 -3.26
C GLY A 221 10.68 -23.88 -2.79
N GLY A 222 10.29 -23.06 -1.86
CA GLY A 222 11.08 -21.91 -1.42
C GLY A 222 12.39 -22.26 -0.69
N THR A 223 12.56 -23.51 -0.23
CA THR A 223 13.82 -24.00 0.30
C THR A 223 14.82 -24.42 -0.78
N VAL A 224 14.33 -24.63 -2.02
CA VAL A 224 15.15 -24.93 -3.20
C VAL A 224 15.56 -23.64 -3.89
N MET A 225 14.59 -22.76 -4.20
CA MET A 225 14.82 -21.49 -4.85
C MET A 225 13.70 -20.50 -4.62
N LEU A 226 14.04 -19.23 -4.41
CA LEU A 226 13.13 -18.09 -4.44
C LEU A 226 13.66 -17.01 -5.38
N PRO A 227 12.78 -16.27 -6.06
CA PRO A 227 13.20 -15.20 -6.95
C PRO A 227 13.70 -14.00 -6.12
N GLY A 228 14.86 -13.43 -6.49
CA GLY A 228 15.60 -12.44 -5.68
C GLY A 228 15.45 -10.99 -6.12
N THR A 229 14.72 -10.69 -7.22
CA THR A 229 14.65 -9.31 -7.71
C THR A 229 13.64 -8.44 -6.91
N ASN A 230 13.67 -7.13 -7.18
CA ASN A 230 12.71 -6.17 -6.59
C ASN A 230 11.35 -6.13 -7.33
N ARG A 231 11.16 -6.94 -8.37
CA ARG A 231 9.87 -7.01 -9.08
C ARG A 231 8.75 -7.45 -8.16
N ALA A 232 7.55 -6.95 -8.40
CA ALA A 232 6.37 -7.22 -7.58
C ALA A 232 6.08 -8.73 -7.44
N ALA A 233 6.13 -9.49 -8.54
CA ALA A 233 5.91 -10.94 -8.53
C ALA A 233 6.96 -11.69 -7.71
N ASP A 234 8.21 -11.26 -7.74
CA ASP A 234 9.31 -11.88 -6.99
C ASP A 234 9.18 -11.58 -5.49
N ARG A 235 8.80 -10.35 -5.14
CA ARG A 235 8.50 -9.97 -3.75
C ARG A 235 7.28 -10.71 -3.21
N PHE A 236 6.25 -10.89 -4.06
CA PHE A 236 5.07 -11.70 -3.73
C PHE A 236 5.46 -13.12 -3.38
N ALA A 237 6.25 -13.79 -4.23
CA ALA A 237 6.69 -15.17 -4.01
C ALA A 237 7.49 -15.31 -2.70
N ARG A 238 8.44 -14.38 -2.42
CA ARG A 238 9.20 -14.38 -1.17
C ARG A 238 8.32 -14.15 0.05
N ALA A 239 7.45 -13.14 0.02
CA ALA A 239 6.54 -12.85 1.12
C ALA A 239 5.59 -14.02 1.39
N ALA A 240 5.02 -14.62 0.33
CA ALA A 240 4.10 -15.75 0.44
C ALA A 240 4.78 -17.00 1.02
N PHE A 241 6.03 -17.25 0.66
CA PHE A 241 6.79 -18.36 1.24
C PHE A 241 7.13 -18.06 2.71
N TYR A 242 7.78 -16.95 2.99
CA TYR A 242 8.32 -16.68 4.33
C TYR A 242 7.24 -16.44 5.38
N VAL A 243 6.11 -15.79 5.06
CA VAL A 243 5.03 -15.59 6.04
C VAL A 243 4.41 -16.91 6.53
N ASN A 244 4.51 -17.96 5.71
CA ASN A 244 4.06 -19.31 6.05
C ASN A 244 5.18 -20.20 6.61
N ALA A 245 6.44 -19.83 6.45
CA ALA A 245 7.61 -20.58 6.92
C ALA A 245 8.11 -20.13 8.30
N ILE A 246 7.80 -18.91 8.73
CA ILE A 246 8.15 -18.43 10.08
C ILE A 246 7.29 -19.11 11.15
N PRO A 247 7.79 -19.24 12.41
CA PRO A 247 7.04 -19.85 13.50
C PRO A 247 5.70 -19.16 13.75
N ARG A 248 4.66 -19.94 14.02
CA ARG A 248 3.39 -19.42 14.54
C ARG A 248 3.49 -19.24 16.05
N SER A 249 4.18 -18.18 16.47
CA SER A 249 4.38 -17.88 17.89
C SER A 249 3.11 -17.29 18.51
N GLU A 250 2.94 -17.52 19.79
CA GLU A 250 2.00 -16.81 20.67
C GLU A 250 2.68 -15.72 21.49
N ASP A 251 4.01 -15.67 21.45
CA ASP A 251 4.80 -14.57 22.02
C ASP A 251 4.81 -13.37 21.06
N THR A 252 4.27 -12.24 21.53
CA THR A 252 4.16 -11.00 20.74
C THR A 252 5.51 -10.49 20.27
N ARG A 253 6.55 -10.61 21.07
CA ARG A 253 7.88 -10.11 20.72
C ARG A 253 8.53 -10.93 19.62
N GLU A 254 8.44 -12.26 19.72
CA GLU A 254 8.93 -13.18 18.69
C GLU A 254 8.15 -13.01 17.38
N ALA A 255 6.82 -12.96 17.46
CA ALA A 255 5.97 -12.76 16.30
C ALA A 255 6.29 -11.43 15.59
N THR A 256 6.40 -10.33 16.34
CA THR A 256 6.77 -9.02 15.78
C THR A 256 8.14 -9.06 15.09
N ALA A 257 9.14 -9.66 15.72
CA ALA A 257 10.49 -9.81 15.15
C ALA A 257 10.47 -10.64 13.87
N SER A 258 9.73 -11.76 13.86
CA SER A 258 9.57 -12.62 12.69
C SER A 258 8.86 -11.90 11.54
N VAL A 259 7.77 -11.18 11.82
CA VAL A 259 7.03 -10.41 10.80
C VAL A 259 7.87 -9.30 10.21
N PHE A 260 8.63 -8.55 11.04
CA PHE A 260 9.60 -7.57 10.55
C PHE A 260 10.66 -8.20 9.65
N SER A 261 11.14 -9.40 9.98
CA SER A 261 12.14 -10.10 9.16
C SER A 261 11.59 -10.43 7.77
N VAL A 262 10.32 -10.85 7.68
CA VAL A 262 9.68 -11.14 6.39
C VAL A 262 9.48 -9.86 5.57
N ILE A 263 8.93 -8.80 6.16
CA ILE A 263 8.68 -7.57 5.39
C ILE A 263 9.98 -6.88 4.97
N ARG A 264 11.05 -6.97 5.77
CA ARG A 264 12.38 -6.49 5.41
C ARG A 264 12.99 -7.29 4.26
N ASN A 265 12.76 -8.61 4.20
CA ASN A 265 13.19 -9.45 3.07
C ASN A 265 12.46 -9.09 1.77
N ALA A 266 11.22 -8.68 1.83
CA ALA A 266 10.43 -8.22 0.68
C ALA A 266 10.69 -6.75 0.32
N SER A 267 11.49 -6.02 1.10
CA SER A 267 11.80 -4.61 0.87
C SER A 267 12.76 -4.41 -0.30
N VAL A 268 12.70 -3.22 -0.90
CA VAL A 268 13.61 -2.78 -1.96
C VAL A 268 14.72 -1.94 -1.34
N PRO A 269 16.02 -2.23 -1.62
CA PRO A 269 17.13 -1.48 -1.07
C PRO A 269 16.97 0.03 -1.30
N TYR A 270 17.17 0.83 -0.25
CA TYR A 270 17.05 2.28 -0.32
C TYR A 270 18.05 2.89 -1.30
N GLY A 271 17.56 3.75 -2.20
CA GLY A 271 18.38 4.44 -3.18
C GLY A 271 18.88 3.57 -4.35
N ILE A 272 18.33 2.37 -4.53
CA ILE A 272 18.71 1.51 -5.65
C ILE A 272 18.51 2.22 -7.00
N SER A 273 19.54 2.13 -7.83
CA SER A 273 19.56 2.70 -9.19
C SER A 273 20.38 1.81 -10.11
N THR A 274 20.01 1.73 -11.37
CA THR A 274 20.78 1.05 -12.42
C THR A 274 20.96 1.97 -13.62
N PRO A 275 21.94 1.76 -14.50
CA PRO A 275 22.15 2.60 -15.66
C PRO A 275 20.90 2.74 -16.57
N ASN A 276 20.10 1.67 -16.64
CA ASN A 276 18.90 1.64 -17.50
C ASN A 276 17.60 1.99 -16.73
N GLN A 277 17.64 2.04 -15.41
CA GLN A 277 16.50 2.36 -14.54
C GLN A 277 16.99 3.23 -13.38
N PRO A 278 17.16 4.54 -13.59
CA PRO A 278 17.44 5.48 -12.50
C PRO A 278 16.18 5.66 -11.65
N ASN A 279 16.36 5.98 -10.37
CA ASN A 279 15.29 6.27 -9.44
C ASN A 279 14.25 5.14 -9.29
N ILE A 280 14.70 3.91 -9.15
CA ILE A 280 13.83 2.78 -8.83
C ILE A 280 13.17 3.05 -7.47
N ALA A 281 11.86 2.83 -7.38
CA ALA A 281 11.12 2.93 -6.14
C ALA A 281 11.77 2.05 -5.06
N SER A 282 12.19 2.67 -3.97
CA SER A 282 12.86 1.99 -2.85
C SER A 282 12.05 2.10 -1.58
N THR A 283 12.25 1.17 -0.65
CA THR A 283 11.51 1.18 0.61
C THR A 283 11.85 2.42 1.43
N ARG A 284 10.84 3.24 1.70
CA ARG A 284 10.92 4.43 2.53
C ARG A 284 10.68 4.12 4.00
N TRP A 285 9.70 3.25 4.25
CA TRP A 285 9.35 2.80 5.60
C TRP A 285 8.57 1.48 5.57
N ARG A 286 8.41 0.89 6.75
CA ARG A 286 7.62 -0.32 6.98
C ARG A 286 6.74 -0.13 8.19
N THR A 287 5.62 -0.83 8.21
CA THR A 287 4.74 -0.94 9.37
C THR A 287 4.52 -2.40 9.74
N VAL A 288 4.27 -2.63 11.01
CA VAL A 288 3.70 -3.89 11.53
C VAL A 288 2.58 -3.51 12.48
N ALA A 289 1.36 -3.95 12.17
CA ALA A 289 0.19 -3.74 13.00
C ALA A 289 -0.12 -5.05 13.75
N ASP A 290 0.09 -5.07 15.06
CA ASP A 290 -0.39 -6.13 15.95
C ASP A 290 -1.87 -5.89 16.22
N GLN A 291 -2.71 -6.61 15.50
CA GLN A 291 -4.15 -6.41 15.50
C GLN A 291 -4.83 -6.95 16.76
N LYS A 292 -4.19 -7.91 17.44
CA LYS A 292 -4.67 -8.46 18.71
C LYS A 292 -4.38 -7.53 19.88
N ASN A 293 -3.14 -7.02 19.97
CA ASN A 293 -2.72 -6.19 21.10
C ASN A 293 -2.82 -4.69 20.80
N LEU A 294 -3.36 -4.32 19.63
CA LEU A 294 -3.58 -2.96 19.18
C LEU A 294 -2.32 -2.09 19.30
N THR A 295 -1.23 -2.57 18.70
CA THR A 295 0.04 -1.85 18.65
C THR A 295 0.48 -1.65 17.20
N TYR A 296 0.72 -0.40 16.82
CA TYR A 296 1.12 -0.04 15.47
C TYR A 296 2.59 0.37 15.45
N PHE A 297 3.45 -0.49 14.87
CA PHE A 297 4.89 -0.29 14.76
C PHE A 297 5.22 0.41 13.45
N PHE A 298 6.25 1.26 13.49
CA PHE A 298 6.79 1.97 12.33
C PHE A 298 8.31 1.86 12.29
N ASP A 299 8.86 1.57 11.10
CA ASP A 299 10.28 1.35 10.81
C ASP A 299 10.69 2.20 9.59
N SER A 300 11.29 3.36 9.81
CA SER A 300 11.84 4.18 8.72
C SER A 300 13.09 3.53 8.13
N ALA A 301 13.27 3.63 6.81
CA ALA A 301 14.49 3.15 6.16
C ALA A 301 15.72 4.02 6.50
N LEU A 302 15.52 5.28 6.91
CA LEU A 302 16.58 6.25 7.18
C LEU A 302 16.99 6.32 8.65
N THR A 303 16.26 5.65 9.53
CA THR A 303 16.61 5.58 10.96
C THR A 303 16.77 4.13 11.39
N PRO A 304 17.73 3.81 12.28
CA PRO A 304 17.95 2.43 12.72
C PRO A 304 16.92 1.96 13.76
N ASN A 305 16.03 2.83 14.20
CA ASN A 305 15.14 2.60 15.32
C ASN A 305 13.71 2.32 14.86
N VAL A 306 13.09 1.33 15.49
CA VAL A 306 11.64 1.09 15.41
C VAL A 306 10.96 1.82 16.56
N PHE A 307 9.85 2.48 16.28
CA PHE A 307 8.97 3.03 17.28
C PHE A 307 7.54 2.53 17.09
N TRP A 308 6.68 2.70 18.09
CA TRP A 308 5.30 2.23 18.02
C TRP A 308 4.33 3.10 18.78
N VAL A 309 3.07 2.98 18.40
CA VAL A 309 1.92 3.58 19.09
C VAL A 309 1.10 2.47 19.73
N ASN A 310 0.94 2.52 21.05
CA ASN A 310 0.06 1.62 21.78
C ASN A 310 -1.32 2.27 21.90
N PHE A 311 -2.35 1.63 21.37
CA PHE A 311 -3.69 2.18 21.32
C PHE A 311 -4.35 2.31 22.71
N SER A 312 -3.96 1.49 23.67
CA SER A 312 -4.45 1.63 25.05
C SER A 312 -4.07 2.96 25.72
N LYS A 313 -3.09 3.68 25.13
CA LYS A 313 -2.63 5.00 25.57
C LYS A 313 -3.15 6.14 24.69
N VAL A 314 -4.09 5.86 23.80
CA VAL A 314 -4.68 6.86 22.91
C VAL A 314 -6.14 7.08 23.28
N ASP A 315 -6.52 8.32 23.46
CA ASP A 315 -7.93 8.70 23.61
C ASP A 315 -8.54 8.88 22.20
N PHE A 316 -9.33 7.90 21.79
CA PHE A 316 -10.10 7.94 20.53
C PHE A 316 -11.53 8.41 20.72
N SER A 317 -11.94 8.82 21.94
CA SER A 317 -13.33 9.21 22.21
C SER A 317 -13.74 10.42 21.38
N LYS A 318 -15.02 10.49 21.04
CA LYS A 318 -15.62 11.61 20.31
C LYS A 318 -15.55 12.92 21.08
N GLU A 319 -15.69 12.81 22.40
CA GLU A 319 -15.85 13.96 23.29
C GLU A 319 -14.51 14.63 23.65
N THR A 320 -13.49 13.82 23.91
CA THR A 320 -12.19 14.30 24.42
C THR A 320 -11.00 13.97 23.52
N GLY A 321 -11.15 13.01 22.61
CA GLY A 321 -10.12 12.64 21.65
C GLY A 321 -9.72 13.81 20.77
N LYS A 322 -8.43 13.91 20.49
CA LYS A 322 -7.83 14.99 19.70
C LYS A 322 -7.14 14.46 18.46
N VAL A 323 -7.24 15.21 17.38
CA VAL A 323 -6.39 14.98 16.21
C VAL A 323 -4.96 15.34 16.58
N ARG A 324 -4.05 14.38 16.41
CA ARG A 324 -2.63 14.54 16.70
C ARG A 324 -1.77 14.07 15.55
N LYS A 325 -0.62 14.68 15.39
CA LYS A 325 0.38 14.33 14.37
C LYS A 325 1.72 14.05 15.03
N LEU A 326 2.39 13.00 14.55
CA LEU A 326 3.81 12.77 14.75
C LEU A 326 4.53 13.19 13.47
N ASP A 327 5.29 14.26 13.56
CA ASP A 327 6.06 14.78 12.44
C ASP A 327 7.35 13.99 12.27
N LEU A 328 7.46 13.24 11.17
CA LEU A 328 8.66 12.49 10.83
C LEU A 328 9.76 13.34 10.20
N GLY A 329 9.45 14.61 9.89
CA GLY A 329 10.38 15.54 9.24
C GLY A 329 10.62 15.24 7.77
N PRO A 330 11.34 16.11 7.07
CA PRO A 330 11.75 15.89 5.69
C PRO A 330 12.56 14.57 5.57
N ASP A 331 12.24 13.74 4.59
CA ASP A 331 12.85 12.41 4.41
C ASP A 331 12.80 11.54 5.69
N GLN A 332 11.80 11.73 6.55
CA GLN A 332 11.64 10.98 7.81
C GLN A 332 12.87 11.06 8.72
N ARG A 333 13.53 12.22 8.79
CA ARG A 333 14.80 12.38 9.54
C ARG A 333 14.61 12.59 11.03
N ASN A 334 13.39 12.87 11.49
CA ASN A 334 13.10 12.90 12.93
C ASN A 334 13.14 11.47 13.48
N THR A 335 14.02 11.25 14.44
CA THR A 335 14.27 9.90 14.99
C THR A 335 13.42 9.67 16.23
N TYR A 336 12.63 8.61 16.21
CA TYR A 336 11.86 8.12 17.34
C TYR A 336 12.27 6.66 17.65
N SER A 337 12.14 6.26 18.92
CA SER A 337 12.47 4.91 19.36
C SER A 337 11.58 4.48 20.51
N GLY A 338 11.11 3.24 20.49
CA GLY A 338 10.24 2.72 21.53
C GLY A 338 8.80 3.28 21.44
N PRO A 339 8.07 3.39 22.58
CA PRO A 339 6.70 3.92 22.58
C PRO A 339 6.71 5.43 22.27
N ALA A 340 6.04 5.84 21.21
CA ALA A 340 6.02 7.22 20.72
C ALA A 340 4.70 7.96 21.01
N ASN A 341 3.82 7.41 21.85
CA ASN A 341 2.51 8.00 22.15
C ASN A 341 2.59 9.47 22.56
N ASP A 342 3.56 9.82 23.42
CA ASP A 342 3.73 11.16 23.97
C ASP A 342 4.40 12.16 23.01
N SER A 343 4.86 11.67 21.86
CA SER A 343 5.51 12.50 20.83
C SER A 343 4.54 13.11 19.82
N PHE A 344 3.26 12.73 19.89
CA PHE A 344 2.22 13.28 19.02
C PHE A 344 1.74 14.63 19.52
N VAL A 345 1.68 15.61 18.63
CA VAL A 345 1.25 16.98 18.92
C VAL A 345 -0.17 17.22 18.38
N GLU A 346 -1.03 17.85 19.17
CA GLU A 346 -2.38 18.24 18.74
C GLU A 346 -2.29 19.21 17.55
N THR A 347 -3.13 18.95 16.52
CA THR A 347 -3.15 19.74 15.29
C THR A 347 -4.51 19.68 14.61
N LYS A 348 -4.69 20.49 13.56
CA LYS A 348 -5.85 20.38 12.67
C LYS A 348 -5.72 19.19 11.75
N PRO A 349 -6.82 18.50 11.41
CA PRO A 349 -6.76 17.41 10.45
C PRO A 349 -6.31 17.89 9.06
N PHE A 350 -5.58 17.03 8.36
CA PHE A 350 -5.29 17.26 6.95
C PHE A 350 -6.56 17.12 6.08
N LYS A 351 -6.49 17.64 4.86
CA LYS A 351 -7.56 17.50 3.86
C LYS A 351 -7.15 16.46 2.83
N PHE A 352 -8.08 15.60 2.45
CA PHE A 352 -7.86 14.67 1.35
C PHE A 352 -7.69 15.41 0.02
N LEU A 353 -6.77 14.93 -0.83
CA LEU A 353 -6.66 15.36 -2.22
C LEU A 353 -7.89 14.89 -3.00
N GLY A 354 -8.44 15.73 -3.84
CA GLY A 354 -9.58 15.40 -4.69
C GLY A 354 -10.05 16.59 -5.52
N LEU A 355 -11.25 16.46 -6.12
CA LEU A 355 -11.87 17.44 -7.03
C LEU A 355 -12.36 18.70 -6.30
#